data_d54346fd438b917962209ae682f6c897
#
_entry.id   d54346fd438b917962209ae682f6c897
#
_cell.length_a   1.000
_cell.length_b   1.000
_cell.length_c   1.000
_cell.angle_alpha   90.00
_cell.angle_beta   90.00
_cell.angle_gamma   90.00
#
_symmetry.space_group_name_H-M   'P 1'
#
loop_
_entity.id
_entity.type
_entity.pdbx_description
1 polymer ?
#
loop_
_entity_poly.entity_id
_entity_poly.type
_entity_poly.pdbx_seq_one_letter_code
_entity_poly.pdbx_strand_id
1 'polypeptide(L)'
;PLGAFRGFAVAGCEPDEMGIGPVYAIPRLLERNNLSVDDIDLWELNEAFASQALYCRDKLGIDNEKLNVNGGSISIGHPFGMTGARLVGHILLEGKRRKASRTLNWLLFLNSYQMT
;
A
#
# COMPACT_ATOMS: atom_id res chain seq x y z
N PRO A 1 -1.68 19.64 8.45
CA PRO A 1 -1.27 18.25 8.19
C PRO A 1 -1.96 17.72 6.92
N LEU A 2 -1.28 16.78 6.22
CA LEU A 2 -1.84 16.13 5.03
C LEU A 2 -2.61 14.85 5.38
N GLY A 3 -2.33 14.27 6.54
CA GLY A 3 -2.97 13.06 7.01
C GLY A 3 -2.52 12.70 8.42
N ALA A 4 -3.21 11.75 9.05
CA ALA A 4 -2.87 11.19 10.35
C ALA A 4 -2.46 9.72 10.21
N PHE A 5 -1.34 9.34 10.82
CA PHE A 5 -0.89 7.95 10.90
C PHE A 5 -1.82 7.14 11.80
N ARG A 6 -2.31 6.00 11.34
CA ARG A 6 -3.29 5.18 12.06
C ARG A 6 -2.76 3.82 12.47
N GLY A 7 -1.85 3.25 11.74
CA GLY A 7 -1.38 1.93 12.08
C GLY A 7 -0.29 1.39 11.18
N PHE A 8 0.26 0.26 11.62
CA PHE A 8 1.42 -0.38 11.08
C PHE A 8 1.35 -1.89 11.32
N ALA A 9 1.67 -2.70 10.34
CA ALA A 9 1.78 -4.14 10.47
C ALA A 9 2.94 -4.71 9.66
N VAL A 10 3.56 -5.73 10.20
CA VAL A 10 4.59 -6.56 9.54
C VAL A 10 4.12 -8.00 9.55
N ALA A 11 4.44 -8.74 8.52
CA ALA A 11 4.30 -10.19 8.48
C ALA A 11 5.51 -10.80 7.80
N GLY A 12 6.06 -11.86 8.38
CA GLY A 12 7.00 -12.74 7.73
C GLY A 12 6.27 -13.74 6.84
N CYS A 13 6.96 -14.23 5.83
CA CYS A 13 6.58 -15.36 4.99
C CYS A 13 7.82 -16.16 4.64
N GLU A 14 7.64 -17.31 4.00
CA GLU A 14 8.77 -18.13 3.59
C GLU A 14 9.68 -17.35 2.63
N PRO A 15 11.03 -17.56 2.70
CA PRO A 15 11.99 -16.78 1.91
C PRO A 15 11.79 -16.87 0.40
N ASP A 16 11.33 -18.00 -0.11
CA ASP A 16 11.03 -18.22 -1.53
C ASP A 16 9.71 -17.55 -1.97
N GLU A 17 8.89 -17.14 -1.01
CA GLU A 17 7.62 -16.41 -1.22
C GLU A 17 7.68 -14.98 -0.70
N MET A 18 8.84 -14.41 -0.48
CA MET A 18 9.01 -13.08 0.16
C MET A 18 8.16 -11.96 -0.46
N GLY A 19 7.86 -12.04 -1.73
CA GLY A 19 7.06 -11.04 -2.45
C GLY A 19 5.60 -10.96 -2.02
N ILE A 20 5.04 -12.01 -1.40
CA ILE A 20 3.63 -12.06 -0.99
C ILE A 20 3.38 -11.56 0.44
N GLY A 21 4.37 -11.04 1.12
CA GLY A 21 4.22 -10.45 2.46
C GLY A 21 3.00 -9.54 2.64
N PRO A 22 2.63 -8.69 1.65
CA PRO A 22 1.41 -7.86 1.71
C PRO A 22 0.13 -8.66 1.98
N VAL A 23 0.01 -9.87 1.43
CA VAL A 23 -1.18 -10.74 1.59
C VAL A 23 -1.42 -11.12 3.06
N TYR A 24 -0.37 -11.19 3.85
CA TYR A 24 -0.47 -11.52 5.29
C TYR A 24 -0.58 -10.28 6.18
N ALA A 25 0.12 -9.21 5.84
CA ALA A 25 0.18 -8.05 6.73
C ALA A 25 -0.98 -7.06 6.52
N ILE A 26 -1.47 -6.90 5.30
CA ILE A 26 -2.60 -5.99 5.03
C ILE A 26 -3.87 -6.43 5.78
N PRO A 27 -4.32 -7.70 5.72
CA PRO A 27 -5.49 -8.12 6.50
C PRO A 27 -5.34 -7.87 8.01
N ARG A 28 -4.16 -8.14 8.58
CA ARG A 28 -3.88 -7.87 10.00
C ARG A 28 -3.99 -6.39 10.35
N LEU A 29 -3.53 -5.51 9.44
CA LEU A 29 -3.61 -4.07 9.66
C LEU A 29 -5.06 -3.58 9.59
N LEU A 30 -5.81 -4.04 8.60
CA LEU A 30 -7.22 -3.71 8.43
C LEU A 30 -8.05 -4.19 9.63
N GLU A 31 -7.89 -5.44 10.03
CA GLU A 31 -8.56 -6.02 11.21
C GLU A 31 -8.31 -5.21 12.48
N ARG A 32 -7.05 -4.83 12.76
CA ARG A 32 -6.68 -4.02 13.94
C ARG A 32 -7.33 -2.64 13.96
N ASN A 33 -7.74 -2.14 12.80
CA ASN A 33 -8.40 -0.85 12.65
C ASN A 33 -9.91 -0.96 12.41
N ASN A 34 -10.48 -2.18 12.46
CA ASN A 34 -11.87 -2.48 12.12
C ASN A 34 -12.25 -1.99 10.72
N LEU A 35 -11.39 -2.23 9.74
CA LEU A 35 -11.55 -1.86 8.35
C LEU A 35 -11.55 -3.09 7.44
N SER A 36 -12.19 -2.94 6.30
CA SER A 36 -12.15 -3.86 5.16
C SER A 36 -11.32 -3.27 4.00
N VAL A 37 -11.06 -4.07 2.97
CA VAL A 37 -10.39 -3.59 1.74
C VAL A 37 -11.21 -2.50 1.06
N ASP A 38 -12.54 -2.62 1.08
CA ASP A 38 -13.47 -1.66 0.45
C ASP A 38 -13.47 -0.29 1.12
N ASP A 39 -13.11 -0.22 2.41
CA ASP A 39 -13.00 1.03 3.16
C ASP A 39 -11.79 1.88 2.76
N ILE A 40 -10.88 1.33 1.95
CA ILE A 40 -9.67 2.03 1.51
C ILE A 40 -9.92 2.67 0.14
N ASP A 41 -9.70 3.97 0.07
CA ASP A 41 -9.94 4.78 -1.13
C ASP A 41 -8.77 4.76 -2.10
N LEU A 42 -7.53 4.59 -1.59
CA LEU A 42 -6.32 4.68 -2.38
C LEU A 42 -5.23 3.75 -1.84
N TRP A 43 -4.58 3.03 -2.75
CA TRP A 43 -3.54 2.06 -2.47
C TRP A 43 -2.24 2.40 -3.18
N GLU A 44 -1.14 2.29 -2.47
CA GLU A 44 0.22 2.32 -3.03
C GLU A 44 0.95 1.04 -2.65
N LEU A 45 1.21 0.20 -3.61
CA LEU A 45 1.95 -1.05 -3.45
C LEU A 45 3.27 -0.96 -4.22
N ASN A 46 4.39 -1.21 -3.55
CA ASN A 46 5.66 -1.31 -4.24
C ASN A 46 5.66 -2.50 -5.22
N GLU A 47 5.92 -2.21 -6.48
CA GLU A 47 5.99 -3.20 -7.56
C GLU A 47 7.43 -3.72 -7.66
N ALA A 48 7.87 -4.55 -6.70
CA ALA A 48 9.18 -5.18 -6.76
C ALA A 48 9.29 -6.10 -7.99
N PHE A 49 8.21 -6.80 -8.30
CA PHE A 49 8.00 -7.60 -9.52
C PHE A 49 6.54 -7.48 -9.95
N ALA A 50 6.29 -7.43 -11.27
CA ALA A 50 4.94 -7.36 -11.81
C ALA A 50 4.05 -8.54 -11.35
N SER A 51 4.60 -9.76 -11.37
CA SER A 51 3.88 -10.97 -10.93
C SER A 51 3.49 -10.91 -9.46
N GLN A 52 4.38 -10.44 -8.59
CA GLN A 52 4.12 -10.27 -7.17
C GLN A 52 3.03 -9.21 -6.91
N ALA A 53 3.11 -8.06 -7.58
CA ALA A 53 2.13 -6.99 -7.41
C ALA A 53 0.73 -7.42 -7.87
N LEU A 54 0.63 -8.10 -9.03
CA LEU A 54 -0.63 -8.64 -9.54
C LEU A 54 -1.22 -9.71 -8.61
N TYR A 55 -0.39 -10.64 -8.14
CA TYR A 55 -0.83 -11.67 -7.20
C TYR A 55 -1.38 -11.04 -5.91
N CYS A 56 -0.67 -10.09 -5.32
CA CYS A 56 -1.13 -9.41 -4.09
C CYS A 56 -2.44 -8.66 -4.31
N ARG A 57 -2.56 -7.91 -5.41
CA ARG A 57 -3.79 -7.22 -5.80
C ARG A 57 -4.97 -8.18 -5.87
N ASP A 58 -4.81 -9.25 -6.65
CA ASP A 58 -5.90 -10.21 -6.93
C ASP A 58 -6.27 -10.99 -5.67
N LYS A 59 -5.27 -11.41 -4.89
CA LYS A 59 -5.49 -12.17 -3.65
C LYS A 59 -6.18 -11.34 -2.57
N LEU A 60 -5.90 -10.06 -2.51
CA LEU A 60 -6.52 -9.13 -1.55
C LEU A 60 -7.84 -8.52 -2.05
N GLY A 61 -8.16 -8.70 -3.34
CA GLY A 61 -9.35 -8.10 -3.94
C GLY A 61 -9.26 -6.58 -4.07
N ILE A 62 -8.06 -6.04 -4.27
CA ILE A 62 -7.86 -4.59 -4.42
C ILE A 62 -8.31 -4.17 -5.81
N ASP A 63 -9.17 -3.15 -5.88
CA ASP A 63 -9.61 -2.54 -7.12
C ASP A 63 -8.43 -1.89 -7.86
N ASN A 64 -8.24 -2.27 -9.12
CA ASN A 64 -7.18 -1.74 -9.97
C ASN A 64 -7.23 -0.22 -10.14
N GLU A 65 -8.43 0.36 -10.14
CA GLU A 65 -8.63 1.81 -10.26
C GLU A 65 -8.19 2.61 -9.02
N LYS A 66 -7.98 1.91 -7.91
CA LYS A 66 -7.50 2.48 -6.64
C LYS A 66 -6.02 2.22 -6.38
N LEU A 67 -5.38 1.34 -7.16
CA LEU A 67 -4.01 0.88 -6.94
C LEU A 67 -3.01 1.61 -7.83
N ASN A 68 -1.95 2.19 -7.21
CA ASN A 68 -0.84 2.83 -7.94
C ASN A 68 -1.32 3.76 -9.07
N VAL A 69 -2.30 4.58 -8.77
CA VAL A 69 -3.11 5.34 -9.74
C VAL A 69 -2.34 6.29 -10.68
N ASN A 70 -1.11 6.61 -10.34
CA ASN A 70 -0.20 7.40 -11.16
C ASN A 70 1.07 6.62 -11.56
N GLY A 71 0.99 5.29 -11.55
CA GLY A 71 2.10 4.38 -11.80
C GLY A 71 2.88 4.03 -10.54
N GLY A 72 3.56 2.90 -10.56
CA GLY A 72 4.37 2.37 -9.47
C GLY A 72 5.85 2.26 -9.81
N SER A 73 6.57 1.42 -9.07
CA SER A 73 8.03 1.27 -9.20
C SER A 73 8.49 0.75 -10.57
N ILE A 74 7.64 0.04 -11.30
CA ILE A 74 7.96 -0.42 -12.66
C ILE A 74 8.11 0.78 -13.60
N SER A 75 7.28 1.80 -13.45
CA SER A 75 7.32 3.00 -14.31
C SER A 75 8.35 4.05 -13.85
N ILE A 76 8.58 4.18 -12.53
CA ILE A 76 9.41 5.28 -11.98
C ILE A 76 10.67 4.84 -11.25
N GLY A 77 10.87 3.54 -11.06
CA GLY A 77 12.05 2.97 -10.40
C GLY A 77 11.86 2.72 -8.90
N HIS A 78 12.82 1.97 -8.35
CA HIS A 78 12.86 1.59 -6.93
C HIS A 78 14.26 1.78 -6.35
N PRO A 79 14.77 3.01 -6.23
CA PRO A 79 16.04 3.28 -5.55
C PRO A 79 15.96 2.90 -4.07
N PHE A 80 17.03 2.29 -3.55
CA PHE A 80 17.11 1.92 -2.14
C PHE A 80 17.01 3.14 -1.24
N GLY A 81 16.16 3.07 -0.22
CA GLY A 81 15.90 4.18 0.70
C GLY A 81 14.89 5.23 0.20
N MET A 82 14.57 5.29 -1.09
CA MET A 82 13.65 6.30 -1.64
C MET A 82 12.18 5.87 -1.60
N THR A 83 11.89 4.62 -1.92
CA THR A 83 10.51 4.20 -2.26
C THR A 83 9.53 4.38 -1.10
N GLY A 84 9.95 4.14 0.15
CA GLY A 84 9.08 4.39 1.32
C GLY A 84 8.64 5.85 1.42
N ALA A 85 9.57 6.77 1.28
CA ALA A 85 9.27 8.20 1.28
C ALA A 85 8.38 8.60 0.10
N ARG A 86 8.63 8.03 -1.08
CA ARG A 86 7.82 8.26 -2.28
C ARG A 86 6.38 7.78 -2.09
N LEU A 87 6.18 6.54 -1.64
CA LEU A 87 4.84 5.96 -1.42
C LEU A 87 4.04 6.82 -0.45
N VAL A 88 4.64 7.18 0.70
CA VAL A 88 3.99 8.03 1.71
C VAL A 88 3.68 9.42 1.16
N GLY A 89 4.66 10.08 0.55
CA GLY A 89 4.48 11.42 0.00
C GLY A 89 3.41 11.45 -1.10
N HIS A 90 3.48 10.50 -2.03
CA HIS A 90 2.53 10.40 -3.14
C HIS A 90 1.11 10.14 -2.64
N ILE A 91 0.91 9.14 -1.77
CA ILE A 91 -0.44 8.77 -1.31
C ILE A 91 -1.11 9.89 -0.52
N LEU A 92 -0.35 10.69 0.24
CA LEU A 92 -0.86 11.86 0.95
C LEU A 92 -1.28 12.98 0.00
N LEU A 93 -0.45 13.31 -0.98
CA LEU A 93 -0.74 14.36 -1.96
C LEU A 93 -1.89 13.97 -2.89
N GLU A 94 -1.85 12.75 -3.42
CA GLU A 94 -2.89 12.23 -4.31
C GLU A 94 -4.20 12.00 -3.56
N GLY A 95 -4.14 11.50 -2.33
CA GLY A 95 -5.30 11.37 -1.46
C GLY A 95 -5.98 12.72 -1.21
N LYS A 96 -5.21 13.77 -0.93
CA LYS A 96 -5.76 15.13 -0.82
C LYS A 96 -6.41 15.59 -2.12
N ARG A 97 -5.77 15.38 -3.26
CA ARG A 97 -6.28 15.74 -4.59
C ARG A 97 -7.60 15.04 -4.90
N ARG A 98 -7.72 13.75 -4.56
CA ARG A 98 -8.91 12.92 -4.79
C ARG A 98 -9.95 13.02 -3.69
N LYS A 99 -9.67 13.73 -2.60
CA LYS A 99 -10.50 13.78 -1.37
C LYS A 99 -10.71 12.40 -0.75
N ALA A 100 -9.69 11.55 -0.82
CA ALA A 100 -9.68 10.25 -0.17
C ALA A 100 -9.69 10.40 1.35
N SER A 101 -10.46 9.58 2.04
CA SER A 101 -10.52 9.57 3.50
C SER A 101 -9.50 8.62 4.11
N ARG A 102 -9.31 7.46 3.49
CA ARG A 102 -8.42 6.41 3.98
C ARG A 102 -7.51 5.93 2.87
N THR A 103 -6.23 5.86 3.18
CA THR A 103 -5.22 5.42 2.23
C THR A 103 -4.30 4.38 2.88
N LEU A 104 -3.82 3.44 2.09
CA LEU A 104 -2.87 2.43 2.55
C LEU A 104 -1.71 2.33 1.57
N ASN A 105 -0.49 2.40 2.09
CA ASN A 105 0.69 2.15 1.30
C ASN A 105 1.47 0.93 1.81
N TRP A 106 2.11 0.22 0.90
CA TRP A 106 2.93 -0.92 1.18
C TRP A 106 4.26 -0.85 0.41
N LEU A 107 5.30 -0.59 1.13
CA LEU A 107 6.65 -1.00 0.78
C LEU A 107 6.84 -2.37 1.44
N LEU A 108 7.60 -3.29 0.98
CA LEU A 108 7.90 -4.58 1.63
C LEU A 108 7.92 -4.53 3.19
N PHE A 109 7.92 -3.31 3.73
CA PHE A 109 7.82 -2.91 5.12
C PHE A 109 6.99 -1.61 5.21
N LEU A 110 5.68 -1.67 5.60
CA LEU A 110 4.99 -0.64 6.40
C LEU A 110 4.21 0.53 5.75
N ASN A 111 3.00 0.77 6.19
CA ASN A 111 2.29 1.90 6.83
C ASN A 111 0.92 2.25 6.24
N SER A 112 -0.08 2.45 7.12
CA SER A 112 -1.37 3.05 6.75
C SER A 112 -1.51 4.48 7.28
N TYR A 113 -2.17 5.34 6.50
CA TYR A 113 -2.48 6.71 6.87
C TYR A 113 -3.97 7.01 6.65
N GLN A 114 -4.55 7.82 7.54
CA GLN A 114 -5.87 8.42 7.34
C GLN A 114 -5.69 9.89 6.98
N MET A 115 -6.39 10.34 5.95
CA MET A 115 -6.42 11.75 5.56
C MET A 115 -7.27 12.54 6.55
N THR A 116 -6.85 13.75 6.83
CA THR A 116 -7.59 14.71 7.68
C THR A 116 -8.19 15.82 6.84
#